data_9c934bd0c99c1f9ea370088c9d997d82
#
_entry.id   9c934bd0c99c1f9ea370088c9d997d82
#
_cell.length_a   1.000
_cell.length_b   1.000
_cell.length_c   1.000
_cell.angle_alpha   90.00
_cell.angle_beta   90.00
_cell.angle_gamma   90.00
#
_symmetry.space_group_name_H-M   'P 1'
#
loop_
_entity.id
_entity.type
_entity.pdbx_description
1 polymer ?
#
loop_
_entity_poly.entity_id
_entity_poly.type
_entity_poly.pdbx_seq_one_letter_code
_entity_poly.pdbx_strand_id
1 'polypeptide(L)'
;LAAAGATLICNLSASDELIGKMQYRRQLVCGQSGRLICAYVYADAGQGESSQDMVFAGHNLIAENGSLLAESRRFETGLTFADADLSRLAAERRRTTTYPKSGCAARVPFDLVPHELALRRTFSPTPFVPQSRENLAERCEEILALQAEGLCTRLRHTHCQCAVVGLSGGLDSTLALIV
;
A
#
# COMPACT_ATOMS: atom_id res chain seq x y z
N LEU A 1 -3.27 -17.67 -3.61
CA LEU A 1 -2.37 -17.21 -4.69
C LEU A 1 -1.19 -16.42 -4.13
N ALA A 2 -1.41 -15.34 -3.35
CA ALA A 2 -0.32 -14.52 -2.81
C ALA A 2 0.70 -15.30 -1.99
N ALA A 3 0.25 -16.20 -1.08
CA ALA A 3 1.13 -17.09 -0.31
C ALA A 3 1.88 -18.11 -1.19
N ALA A 4 1.35 -18.41 -2.38
CA ALA A 4 2.02 -19.25 -3.39
C ALA A 4 3.01 -18.48 -4.27
N GLY A 5 3.18 -17.17 -4.04
CA GLY A 5 4.17 -16.32 -4.69
C GLY A 5 3.63 -15.31 -5.69
N ALA A 6 2.33 -15.26 -5.97
CA ALA A 6 1.76 -14.30 -6.90
C ALA A 6 1.92 -12.85 -6.37
N THR A 7 2.63 -12.00 -7.10
CA THR A 7 2.83 -10.58 -6.77
C THR A 7 1.80 -9.68 -7.44
N LEU A 8 1.12 -10.16 -8.47
CA LEU A 8 0.01 -9.52 -9.14
C LEU A 8 -1.21 -10.43 -9.05
N ILE A 9 -2.34 -9.91 -8.63
CA ILE A 9 -3.62 -10.61 -8.55
C ILE A 9 -4.62 -9.86 -9.42
N CYS A 10 -5.24 -10.57 -10.36
CA CYS A 10 -6.33 -10.08 -11.17
C CYS A 10 -7.65 -10.69 -10.66
N ASN A 11 -8.59 -9.84 -10.35
CA ASN A 11 -9.92 -10.19 -9.89
C ASN A 11 -10.96 -9.67 -10.89
N LEU A 12 -11.56 -10.58 -11.62
CA LEU A 12 -12.69 -10.31 -12.51
C LEU A 12 -13.97 -10.46 -11.67
N SER A 13 -14.75 -9.43 -11.56
CA SER A 13 -15.90 -9.36 -10.66
C SER A 13 -17.13 -8.82 -11.37
N ALA A 14 -18.29 -9.28 -10.93
CA ALA A 14 -19.59 -8.75 -11.31
C ALA A 14 -20.28 -8.25 -10.03
N SER A 15 -19.85 -7.09 -9.55
CA SER A 15 -20.39 -6.47 -8.35
C SER A 15 -21.40 -5.40 -8.74
N ASP A 16 -22.67 -5.63 -8.43
CA ASP A 16 -23.74 -4.65 -8.61
C ASP A 16 -23.42 -3.34 -7.89
N GLU A 17 -23.97 -2.22 -8.38
CA GLU A 17 -23.72 -0.91 -7.79
C GLU A 17 -24.83 -0.53 -6.82
N LEU A 18 -24.42 -0.05 -5.65
CA LEU A 18 -25.30 0.47 -4.61
C LEU A 18 -24.74 1.83 -4.12
N ILE A 19 -25.61 2.63 -3.49
CA ILE A 19 -25.20 3.89 -2.88
C ILE A 19 -24.14 3.62 -1.80
N GLY A 20 -22.99 4.28 -1.90
CA GLY A 20 -21.85 4.12 -0.99
C GLY A 20 -20.90 2.96 -1.32
N LYS A 21 -21.27 2.05 -2.23
CA LYS A 21 -20.46 0.86 -2.54
C LYS A 21 -19.12 1.19 -3.20
N MET A 22 -19.03 2.32 -3.89
CA MET A 22 -17.77 2.81 -4.46
C MET A 22 -16.66 2.92 -3.38
N GLN A 23 -16.98 3.57 -2.26
CA GLN A 23 -16.00 3.75 -1.17
C GLN A 23 -15.65 2.41 -0.52
N TYR A 24 -16.65 1.56 -0.28
CA TYR A 24 -16.43 0.21 0.23
C TYR A 24 -15.50 -0.59 -0.69
N ARG A 25 -15.73 -0.55 -2.01
CA ARG A 25 -14.93 -1.26 -3.00
C ARG A 25 -13.47 -0.77 -3.01
N ARG A 26 -13.24 0.56 -2.90
CA ARG A 26 -11.89 1.12 -2.75
C ARG A 26 -11.19 0.57 -1.50
N GLN A 27 -11.86 0.61 -0.36
CA GLN A 27 -11.30 0.10 0.90
C GLN A 27 -11.00 -1.39 0.81
N LEU A 28 -11.89 -2.17 0.21
CA LEU A 28 -11.70 -3.61 0.02
C LEU A 28 -10.49 -3.92 -0.85
N VAL A 29 -10.38 -3.29 -2.01
CA VAL A 29 -9.30 -3.54 -2.99
C VAL A 29 -7.96 -3.06 -2.42
N CYS A 30 -7.90 -1.86 -1.86
CA CYS A 30 -6.69 -1.34 -1.22
C CYS A 30 -6.30 -2.19 0.00
N GLY A 31 -7.25 -2.55 0.85
CA GLY A 31 -7.01 -3.40 2.01
C GLY A 31 -6.46 -4.78 1.64
N GLN A 32 -7.02 -5.42 0.62
CA GLN A 32 -6.50 -6.69 0.13
C GLN A 32 -5.10 -6.56 -0.49
N SER A 33 -4.86 -5.52 -1.27
CA SER A 33 -3.55 -5.23 -1.84
C SER A 33 -2.47 -5.06 -0.75
N GLY A 34 -2.77 -4.29 0.31
CA GLY A 34 -1.86 -4.07 1.43
C GLY A 34 -1.64 -5.34 2.26
N ARG A 35 -2.71 -6.02 2.66
CA ARG A 35 -2.64 -7.27 3.43
C ARG A 35 -1.82 -8.35 2.73
N LEU A 36 -1.94 -8.46 1.41
CA LEU A 36 -1.28 -9.48 0.60
C LEU A 36 0.08 -9.01 0.06
N ILE A 37 0.47 -7.76 0.28
CA ILE A 37 1.66 -7.12 -0.28
C ILE A 37 1.74 -7.43 -1.78
N CYS A 38 0.74 -7.03 -2.53
CA CYS A 38 0.63 -7.33 -3.96
C CYS A 38 0.08 -6.14 -4.76
N ALA A 39 0.30 -6.18 -6.06
CA ALA A 39 -0.53 -5.43 -6.99
C ALA A 39 -1.86 -6.16 -7.14
N TYR A 40 -2.97 -5.42 -7.06
CA TYR A 40 -4.32 -5.97 -7.16
C TYR A 40 -5.09 -5.22 -8.23
N VAL A 41 -5.46 -5.92 -9.28
CA VAL A 41 -6.27 -5.41 -10.38
C VAL A 41 -7.67 -5.93 -10.22
N TYR A 42 -8.61 -5.03 -10.02
CA TYR A 42 -10.03 -5.32 -9.90
C TYR A 42 -10.73 -4.82 -11.15
N ALA A 43 -11.30 -5.71 -11.93
CA ALA A 43 -12.08 -5.42 -13.12
C ALA A 43 -13.54 -5.79 -12.86
N ASP A 44 -14.40 -4.79 -12.87
CA ASP A 44 -15.82 -4.94 -12.56
C ASP A 44 -16.67 -4.99 -13.83
N ALA A 45 -17.75 -5.73 -13.75
CA ALA A 45 -18.78 -5.72 -14.77
C ALA A 45 -19.36 -4.30 -14.96
N GLY A 46 -19.69 -3.96 -16.16
CA GLY A 46 -20.16 -2.64 -16.53
C GLY A 46 -21.44 -2.62 -17.34
N GLN A 47 -21.54 -1.65 -18.22
CA GLN A 47 -22.70 -1.47 -19.07
C GLN A 47 -23.02 -2.73 -19.88
N GLY A 48 -24.27 -3.16 -19.85
CA GLY A 48 -24.75 -4.32 -20.60
C GLY A 48 -24.70 -5.64 -19.84
N GLU A 49 -24.15 -5.68 -18.62
CA GLU A 49 -24.11 -6.90 -17.81
C GLU A 49 -25.51 -7.35 -17.37
N SER A 50 -26.40 -6.40 -17.10
CA SER A 50 -27.79 -6.69 -16.79
C SER A 50 -28.72 -5.72 -17.49
N SER A 51 -29.88 -6.25 -17.91
CA SER A 51 -31.02 -5.47 -18.44
C SER A 51 -32.20 -5.44 -17.47
N GLN A 52 -32.00 -5.90 -16.21
CA GLN A 52 -33.01 -5.95 -15.17
C GLN A 52 -32.69 -4.94 -14.05
N ASP A 53 -33.06 -5.28 -12.81
CA ASP A 53 -32.99 -4.37 -11.65
C ASP A 53 -31.59 -4.07 -11.15
N MET A 54 -30.61 -4.94 -11.46
CA MET A 54 -29.22 -4.73 -11.06
C MET A 54 -28.49 -3.78 -11.99
N VAL A 55 -27.75 -2.82 -11.42
CA VAL A 55 -26.93 -1.88 -12.15
C VAL A 55 -25.47 -2.21 -11.88
N PHE A 56 -24.65 -2.27 -12.94
CA PHE A 56 -23.21 -2.50 -12.87
C PHE A 56 -22.48 -1.24 -13.31
N ALA A 57 -21.51 -0.82 -12.53
CA ALA A 57 -20.85 0.47 -12.71
C ALA A 57 -19.58 0.41 -13.56
N GLY A 58 -19.01 -0.77 -13.79
CA GLY A 58 -17.69 -0.89 -14.44
C GLY A 58 -16.59 -0.19 -13.65
N HIS A 59 -16.66 -0.25 -12.31
CA HIS A 59 -15.75 0.45 -11.42
C HIS A 59 -14.44 -0.33 -11.25
N ASN A 60 -13.49 -0.09 -12.13
CA ASN A 60 -12.19 -0.75 -12.16
C ASN A 60 -11.18 -0.05 -11.23
N LEU A 61 -10.38 -0.82 -10.53
CA LEU A 61 -9.41 -0.36 -9.56
C LEU A 61 -8.07 -1.07 -9.73
N ILE A 62 -6.99 -0.34 -9.64
CA ILE A 62 -5.63 -0.91 -9.58
C ILE A 62 -4.98 -0.38 -8.31
N ALA A 63 -4.59 -1.29 -7.41
CA ALA A 63 -3.94 -0.97 -6.16
C ALA A 63 -2.60 -1.69 -6.03
N GLU A 64 -1.67 -1.10 -5.28
CA GLU A 64 -0.36 -1.66 -4.96
C GLU A 64 -0.06 -1.44 -3.48
N ASN A 65 0.15 -2.53 -2.75
CA ASN A 65 0.54 -2.48 -1.33
C ASN A 65 -0.30 -1.51 -0.48
N GLY A 66 -1.61 -1.53 -0.68
CA GLY A 66 -2.55 -0.70 0.05
C GLY A 66 -2.86 0.67 -0.58
N SER A 67 -2.07 1.11 -1.55
CA SER A 67 -2.25 2.39 -2.22
C SER A 67 -3.04 2.23 -3.53
N LEU A 68 -4.02 3.10 -3.77
CA LEU A 68 -4.72 3.17 -5.04
C LEU A 68 -3.82 3.82 -6.09
N LEU A 69 -3.57 3.12 -7.19
CA LEU A 69 -2.77 3.63 -8.32
C LEU A 69 -3.64 4.24 -9.42
N ALA A 70 -4.75 3.59 -9.73
CA ALA A 70 -5.68 4.07 -10.75
C ALA A 70 -7.10 3.58 -10.47
N GLU A 71 -8.06 4.35 -10.97
CA GLU A 71 -9.49 4.10 -10.82
C GLU A 71 -10.22 4.59 -12.06
N SER A 72 -11.16 3.77 -12.55
CA SER A 72 -12.05 4.19 -13.63
C SER A 72 -13.17 5.10 -13.12
N ARG A 73 -13.73 5.89 -14.02
CA ARG A 73 -15.04 6.49 -13.77
C ARG A 73 -16.13 5.43 -13.83
N ARG A 74 -17.11 5.57 -12.98
CA ARG A 74 -18.28 4.69 -12.98
C ARG A 74 -19.18 5.01 -14.16
N PHE A 75 -19.84 3.97 -14.69
CA PHE A 75 -20.79 4.06 -15.81
C PHE A 75 -20.18 4.50 -17.13
N GLU A 76 -18.84 4.48 -17.23
CA GLU A 76 -18.11 4.75 -18.46
C GLU A 76 -17.37 3.48 -18.89
N THR A 77 -17.35 3.24 -20.21
CA THR A 77 -16.56 2.17 -20.81
C THR A 77 -15.19 2.69 -21.18
N GLY A 78 -14.12 1.99 -20.81
CA GLY A 78 -12.76 2.41 -21.12
C GLY A 78 -11.70 1.53 -20.50
N LEU A 79 -10.44 1.91 -20.72
CA LEU A 79 -9.29 1.22 -20.18
C LEU A 79 -8.70 2.02 -19.01
N THR A 80 -8.32 1.31 -17.96
CA THR A 80 -7.63 1.86 -16.79
C THR A 80 -6.21 1.31 -16.74
N PHE A 81 -5.22 2.18 -16.59
CA PHE A 81 -3.80 1.83 -16.63
C PHE A 81 -3.08 2.30 -15.39
N ALA A 82 -2.13 1.50 -14.92
CA ALA A 82 -1.17 1.89 -13.88
C ALA A 82 0.13 1.11 -14.03
N ASP A 83 1.22 1.70 -13.57
CA ASP A 83 2.51 1.04 -13.45
C ASP A 83 2.64 0.45 -12.04
N ALA A 84 2.77 -0.87 -11.93
CA ALA A 84 2.97 -1.57 -10.67
C ALA A 84 4.43 -2.04 -10.53
N ASP A 85 5.05 -1.77 -9.38
CA ASP A 85 6.42 -2.20 -9.07
C ASP A 85 6.43 -3.57 -8.41
N LEU A 86 6.41 -4.61 -9.22
CA LEU A 86 6.41 -6.00 -8.73
C LEU A 86 7.71 -6.38 -8.01
N SER A 87 8.84 -5.77 -8.38
CA SER A 87 10.13 -6.00 -7.74
C SER A 87 10.15 -5.46 -6.31
N ARG A 88 9.58 -4.28 -6.09
CA ARG A 88 9.39 -3.70 -4.76
C ARG A 88 8.51 -4.59 -3.90
N LEU A 89 7.38 -5.06 -4.42
CA LEU A 89 6.48 -5.97 -3.69
C LEU A 89 7.19 -7.26 -3.27
N ALA A 90 7.98 -7.85 -4.16
CA ALA A 90 8.78 -9.03 -3.83
C ALA A 90 9.84 -8.73 -2.76
N ALA A 91 10.45 -7.55 -2.78
CA ALA A 91 11.41 -7.11 -1.75
C ALA A 91 10.73 -6.92 -0.39
N GLU A 92 9.56 -6.27 -0.35
CA GLU A 92 8.78 -6.10 0.89
C GLU A 92 8.38 -7.44 1.51
N ARG A 93 7.92 -8.39 0.71
CA ARG A 93 7.61 -9.74 1.19
C ARG A 93 8.83 -10.46 1.79
N ARG A 94 10.02 -10.27 1.21
CA ARG A 94 11.26 -10.85 1.76
C ARG A 94 11.64 -10.24 3.11
N ARG A 95 11.39 -8.94 3.31
CA ARG A 95 11.65 -8.23 4.57
C ARG A 95 10.66 -8.61 5.66
N THR A 96 9.41 -8.92 5.29
CA THR A 96 8.34 -9.26 6.23
C THR A 96 8.49 -10.72 6.66
N THR A 97 9.11 -10.95 7.81
CA THR A 97 9.39 -12.29 8.34
C THR A 97 8.13 -13.10 8.63
N THR A 98 7.03 -12.43 8.93
CA THR A 98 5.71 -13.04 9.22
C THR A 98 4.88 -13.29 7.97
N TYR A 99 5.38 -12.92 6.77
CA TYR A 99 4.64 -13.16 5.55
C TYR A 99 4.52 -14.67 5.26
N PRO A 100 3.31 -15.20 5.02
CA PRO A 100 3.12 -16.64 4.79
C PRO A 100 3.79 -17.06 3.47
N LYS A 101 4.55 -18.15 3.53
CA LYS A 101 5.26 -18.72 2.37
C LYS A 101 4.71 -20.10 1.99
N SER A 102 3.50 -20.41 2.40
CA SER A 102 2.83 -21.68 2.12
C SER A 102 1.64 -21.45 1.21
N GLY A 103 1.62 -22.12 0.10
CA GLY A 103 0.49 -22.10 -0.81
C GLY A 103 0.75 -23.05 -1.97
N CYS A 104 -0.31 -23.67 -2.45
CA CYS A 104 -0.29 -24.49 -3.65
C CYS A 104 -1.11 -23.80 -4.72
N ALA A 105 -0.53 -23.60 -5.89
CA ALA A 105 -1.23 -23.08 -7.06
C ALA A 105 -0.70 -23.77 -8.31
N ALA A 106 -1.57 -24.03 -9.26
CA ALA A 106 -1.15 -24.45 -10.59
C ALA A 106 -0.32 -23.33 -11.24
N ARG A 107 0.79 -23.70 -11.85
CA ARG A 107 1.69 -22.77 -12.54
C ARG A 107 1.62 -23.02 -14.03
N VAL A 108 1.34 -21.98 -14.78
CA VAL A 108 1.39 -21.99 -16.24
C VAL A 108 2.54 -21.08 -16.65
N PRO A 109 3.66 -21.63 -17.16
CA PRO A 109 4.76 -20.81 -17.65
C PRO A 109 4.36 -20.09 -18.93
N PHE A 110 4.83 -18.87 -19.09
CA PHE A 110 4.72 -18.11 -20.34
C PHE A 110 5.94 -17.21 -20.50
N ASP A 111 6.29 -16.88 -21.73
CA ASP A 111 7.37 -15.96 -22.02
C ASP A 111 6.82 -14.56 -22.24
N LEU A 112 7.35 -13.60 -21.50
CA LEU A 112 7.08 -12.19 -21.67
C LEU A 112 8.36 -11.49 -22.16
N VAL A 113 8.30 -10.92 -23.36
CA VAL A 113 9.43 -10.14 -23.87
C VAL A 113 9.42 -8.77 -23.20
N PRO A 114 10.46 -8.41 -22.45
CA PRO A 114 10.55 -7.09 -21.86
C PRO A 114 10.65 -6.02 -22.95
N HIS A 115 9.88 -4.95 -22.82
CA HIS A 115 9.96 -3.78 -23.66
C HIS A 115 10.37 -2.59 -22.79
N GLU A 116 11.12 -1.66 -23.38
CA GLU A 116 11.33 -0.36 -22.74
C GLU A 116 9.99 0.38 -22.67
N LEU A 117 9.58 0.72 -21.45
CA LEU A 117 8.35 1.45 -21.20
C LEU A 117 8.66 2.83 -20.63
N ALA A 118 7.99 3.84 -21.13
CA ALA A 118 7.98 5.13 -20.47
C ALA A 118 7.09 5.01 -19.22
N LEU A 119 7.69 5.18 -18.04
CA LEU A 119 6.95 5.16 -16.79
C LEU A 119 5.95 6.33 -16.74
N ARG A 120 4.70 6.01 -16.44
CA ARG A 120 3.63 6.98 -16.20
C ARG A 120 3.53 7.37 -14.73
N ARG A 121 4.24 6.65 -13.88
CA ARG A 121 4.28 6.84 -12.43
C ARG A 121 5.35 7.86 -12.06
N THR A 122 5.00 8.81 -11.22
CA THR A 122 5.95 9.72 -10.58
C THR A 122 6.34 9.20 -9.21
N PHE A 123 7.62 9.33 -8.87
CA PHE A 123 8.14 9.00 -7.54
C PHE A 123 8.49 10.28 -6.79
N SER A 124 8.11 10.34 -5.51
CA SER A 124 8.51 11.47 -4.68
C SER A 124 10.03 11.46 -4.49
N PRO A 125 10.73 12.58 -4.72
CA PRO A 125 12.16 12.70 -4.41
C PRO A 125 12.43 12.63 -2.89
N THR A 126 11.40 12.86 -2.08
CA THR A 126 11.44 12.83 -0.61
C THR A 126 10.44 11.81 -0.05
N PRO A 127 10.69 10.49 -0.24
CA PRO A 127 9.72 9.44 0.07
C PRO A 127 9.38 9.33 1.57
N PHE A 128 10.23 9.87 2.44
CA PHE A 128 10.05 9.84 3.90
C PHE A 128 9.35 11.07 4.46
N VAL A 129 9.17 12.12 3.64
CA VAL A 129 8.55 13.38 4.08
C VAL A 129 7.11 13.43 3.52
N PRO A 130 6.08 13.49 4.37
CA PRO A 130 4.71 13.69 3.93
C PRO A 130 4.55 15.00 3.16
N GLN A 131 3.74 14.97 2.11
CA GLN A 131 3.52 16.13 1.23
C GLN A 131 2.55 17.16 1.86
N SER A 132 1.63 16.73 2.72
CA SER A 132 0.70 17.62 3.42
C SER A 132 1.28 18.06 4.77
N ARG A 133 1.01 19.33 5.16
CA ARG A 133 1.44 19.87 6.46
C ARG A 133 0.79 19.14 7.64
N GLU A 134 -0.47 18.77 7.50
CA GLU A 134 -1.20 18.03 8.55
C GLU A 134 -0.58 16.67 8.80
N ASN A 135 -0.36 15.88 7.74
CA ASN A 135 0.30 14.58 7.85
C ASN A 135 1.76 14.70 8.33
N LEU A 136 2.43 15.82 8.06
CA LEU A 136 3.78 16.06 8.54
C LEU A 136 3.81 16.29 10.06
N ALA A 137 2.90 17.11 10.60
CA ALA A 137 2.79 17.38 12.02
C ALA A 137 2.47 16.09 12.80
N GLU A 138 1.44 15.36 12.39
CA GLU A 138 1.06 14.07 12.99
C GLU A 138 2.23 13.08 12.98
N ARG A 139 2.95 12.97 11.87
CA ARG A 139 4.10 12.08 11.76
C ARG A 139 5.28 12.50 12.62
N CYS A 140 5.52 13.80 12.77
CA CYS A 140 6.56 14.29 13.69
C CYS A 140 6.22 13.96 15.15
N GLU A 141 4.98 14.15 15.58
CA GLU A 141 4.50 13.78 16.90
C GLU A 141 4.63 12.27 17.13
N GLU A 142 4.23 11.45 16.16
CA GLU A 142 4.38 9.99 16.24
C GLU A 142 5.85 9.56 16.38
N ILE A 143 6.76 10.16 15.62
CA ILE A 143 8.20 9.86 15.69
C ILE A 143 8.74 10.20 17.07
N LEU A 144 8.43 11.37 17.61
CA LEU A 144 8.87 11.79 18.95
C LEU A 144 8.31 10.85 20.02
N ALA A 145 7.02 10.53 19.96
CA ALA A 145 6.38 9.62 20.90
C ALA A 145 7.01 8.22 20.88
N LEU A 146 7.28 7.67 19.68
CA LEU A 146 7.94 6.37 19.54
C LEU A 146 9.35 6.36 20.12
N GLN A 147 10.13 7.42 19.89
CA GLN A 147 11.49 7.54 20.42
C GLN A 147 11.48 7.68 21.93
N ALA A 148 10.62 8.54 22.46
CA ALA A 148 10.48 8.76 23.90
C ALA A 148 10.04 7.49 24.65
N GLU A 149 9.01 6.80 24.15
CA GLU A 149 8.54 5.56 24.78
C GLU A 149 9.58 4.44 24.69
N GLY A 150 10.28 4.32 23.56
CA GLY A 150 11.37 3.37 23.40
C GLY A 150 12.52 3.60 24.38
N LEU A 151 12.92 4.85 24.57
CA LEU A 151 13.95 5.23 25.56
C LEU A 151 13.45 5.01 27.00
N CYS A 152 12.25 5.44 27.31
CA CYS A 152 11.63 5.30 28.63
C CYS A 152 11.54 3.82 29.05
N THR A 153 11.11 2.95 28.14
CA THR A 153 11.05 1.51 28.37
C THR A 153 12.43 0.93 28.69
N ARG A 154 13.48 1.35 27.98
CA ARG A 154 14.85 0.89 28.24
C ARG A 154 15.38 1.38 29.59
N LEU A 155 15.19 2.67 29.94
CA LEU A 155 15.59 3.23 31.18
C LEU A 155 14.92 2.53 32.40
N ARG A 156 13.62 2.27 32.28
CA ARG A 156 12.87 1.51 33.29
C ARG A 156 13.38 0.08 33.44
N HIS A 157 13.60 -0.61 32.31
CA HIS A 157 14.07 -2.01 32.30
C HIS A 157 15.48 -2.13 32.93
N THR A 158 16.35 -1.19 32.65
CA THR A 158 17.72 -1.19 33.17
C THR A 158 17.85 -0.54 34.58
N HIS A 159 16.74 -0.05 35.14
CA HIS A 159 16.71 0.67 36.42
C HIS A 159 17.65 1.88 36.48
N CYS A 160 17.91 2.52 35.34
CA CYS A 160 18.75 3.71 35.26
C CYS A 160 18.13 4.88 36.01
N GLN A 161 18.94 5.54 36.88
CA GLN A 161 18.52 6.70 37.65
C GLN A 161 18.79 8.03 36.90
N CYS A 162 19.65 8.01 35.90
CA CYS A 162 19.99 9.17 35.09
C CYS A 162 20.39 8.78 33.67
N ALA A 163 20.23 9.70 32.75
CA ALA A 163 20.75 9.63 31.39
C ALA A 163 21.67 10.81 31.13
N VAL A 164 22.73 10.58 30.37
CA VAL A 164 23.70 11.62 29.99
C VAL A 164 23.67 11.81 28.51
N VAL A 165 23.42 13.03 28.04
CA VAL A 165 23.38 13.40 26.63
C VAL A 165 24.51 14.36 26.30
N GLY A 166 25.37 14.00 25.33
CA GLY A 166 26.41 14.89 24.81
C GLY A 166 25.84 15.84 23.77
N LEU A 167 25.72 17.13 24.13
CA LEU A 167 25.21 18.17 23.23
C LEU A 167 26.36 18.79 22.43
N SER A 168 26.39 18.53 21.12
CA SER A 168 27.32 19.15 20.16
C SER A 168 26.82 20.47 19.58
N GLY A 169 25.52 20.81 19.78
CA GLY A 169 24.85 21.92 19.11
C GLY A 169 24.29 21.58 17.74
N GLY A 170 24.44 20.35 17.28
CA GLY A 170 23.82 19.85 16.03
C GLY A 170 22.38 19.38 16.23
N LEU A 171 21.65 19.17 15.12
CA LEU A 171 20.24 18.75 15.12
C LEU A 171 20.05 17.40 15.83
N ASP A 172 20.92 16.43 15.59
CA ASP A 172 20.79 15.07 16.15
C ASP A 172 20.88 15.08 17.69
N SER A 173 21.87 15.79 18.24
CA SER A 173 22.04 15.90 19.69
C SER A 173 20.92 16.72 20.35
N THR A 174 20.39 17.71 19.65
CA THR A 174 19.25 18.50 20.12
C THR A 174 17.98 17.65 20.12
N LEU A 175 17.75 16.85 19.08
CA LEU A 175 16.63 15.92 19.03
C LEU A 175 16.72 14.88 20.15
N ALA A 176 17.91 14.32 20.38
CA ALA A 176 18.14 13.37 21.48
C ALA A 176 17.85 13.96 22.88
N LEU A 177 18.03 15.28 23.05
CA LEU A 177 17.68 15.97 24.29
C LEU A 177 16.16 16.19 24.43
N ILE A 178 15.47 16.42 23.33
CA ILE A 178 14.00 16.61 23.30
C ILE A 178 13.27 15.32 23.61
N VAL A 179 13.78 14.19 23.12
CA VAL A 179 13.28 12.84 23.37
C VAL A 179 13.47 12.46 24.84
#